data_717cc82ff315b0894ab8744ba64845fc
#
_entry.id   717cc82ff315b0894ab8744ba64845fc
#
_cell.length_a   1.000
_cell.length_b   1.000
_cell.length_c   1.000
_cell.angle_alpha   90.00
_cell.angle_beta   90.00
_cell.angle_gamma   90.00
#
_symmetry.space_group_name_H-M   'P 1'
#
loop_
_entity.id
_entity.type
_entity.pdbx_description
1 polymer ?
#
loop_
_entity_poly.entity_id
_entity_poly.type
_entity_poly.pdbx_seq_one_letter_code
_entity_poly.pdbx_strand_id
1 'polypeptide(L)'
;MAARLLAFLILLAMVPTAIAEDGSVMRIDHSFTLMEYDPGIEDAAIHPASNWVVVVGAEGYAVSMDKSSPSTMIPLADISDSDLLDSDYHPGGNTALIVGENGSVLRYAISDHSLERATSAQSVGYDTMQTVSWNANGEWAYLGSSEGTLYRMRPAGNGSSEIVPMPGTGGSAISSIDCLPDPFVCLVASAEEGIGMIDRDHVLSWIGGSSSTWSDIVCRSGGVPVCIAISMDRSIAEIEFESGVVGLDIQTLDGFSGTPRSISLTSSEQILITATPAEIIEHRPSGDGTFTWLTNEAIVGQSFGVSGSTITGGWDGDSGDHWIITRDGTVALLVPEETGVAQGLPKLVTMLSFGIMGVMAIGIWSTRSSR
;
A
#
# COMPACT_ATOMS: atom_id res chain seq x y z
N MET A 1 -22.69 42.35 -37.04
CA MET A 1 -21.42 42.13 -36.34
C MET A 1 -21.59 41.54 -34.94
N ALA A 2 -22.49 42.03 -34.10
CA ALA A 2 -22.71 41.58 -32.73
C ALA A 2 -23.05 40.06 -32.58
N ALA A 3 -23.88 39.51 -33.47
CA ALA A 3 -24.27 38.09 -33.41
C ALA A 3 -23.11 37.10 -33.68
N ARG A 4 -22.13 37.48 -34.51
CA ARG A 4 -20.92 36.67 -34.77
C ARG A 4 -19.94 36.71 -33.62
N LEU A 5 -19.86 37.84 -32.89
CA LEU A 5 -19.05 37.97 -31.69
C LEU A 5 -19.60 37.13 -30.52
N LEU A 6 -20.94 37.10 -30.38
CA LEU A 6 -21.62 36.30 -29.36
C LEU A 6 -21.44 34.81 -29.61
N ALA A 7 -21.52 34.36 -30.85
CA ALA A 7 -21.30 32.94 -31.22
C ALA A 7 -19.86 32.51 -30.95
N PHE A 8 -18.87 33.40 -31.15
CA PHE A 8 -17.47 33.09 -30.86
C PHE A 8 -17.18 33.06 -29.35
N LEU A 9 -17.83 33.90 -28.56
CA LEU A 9 -17.75 33.87 -27.10
C LEU A 9 -18.39 32.61 -26.51
N ILE A 10 -19.50 32.12 -27.08
CA ILE A 10 -20.15 30.87 -26.64
C ILE A 10 -19.29 29.67 -27.03
N LEU A 11 -18.63 29.68 -28.19
CA LEU A 11 -17.71 28.61 -28.57
C LEU A 11 -16.44 28.54 -27.66
N LEU A 12 -15.92 29.70 -27.21
CA LEU A 12 -14.82 29.73 -26.25
C LEU A 12 -15.23 29.27 -24.84
N ALA A 13 -16.49 29.43 -24.45
CA ALA A 13 -17.03 28.96 -23.19
C ALA A 13 -17.33 27.44 -23.19
N MET A 14 -17.37 26.83 -24.37
CA MET A 14 -17.57 25.37 -24.54
C MET A 14 -16.25 24.62 -24.78
N VAL A 15 -15.08 25.24 -24.57
CA VAL A 15 -13.85 24.47 -24.45
C VAL A 15 -14.05 23.63 -23.19
N PRO A 16 -14.18 22.30 -23.27
CA PRO A 16 -14.18 21.49 -22.08
C PRO A 16 -12.87 21.84 -21.38
N THR A 17 -12.95 22.36 -20.17
CA THR A 17 -11.83 22.26 -19.25
C THR A 17 -11.66 20.76 -19.11
N ALA A 18 -10.71 20.19 -19.83
CA ALA A 18 -10.14 18.93 -19.44
C ALA A 18 -9.66 19.19 -18.00
N ILE A 19 -10.49 18.81 -17.06
CA ILE A 19 -10.04 18.57 -15.71
C ILE A 19 -9.00 17.50 -15.95
N ALA A 20 -7.72 17.84 -15.86
CA ALA A 20 -6.68 16.84 -15.74
C ALA A 20 -7.13 16.01 -14.55
N GLU A 21 -7.51 14.76 -14.81
CA GLU A 21 -7.70 13.80 -13.74
C GLU A 21 -6.42 13.87 -12.93
N ASP A 22 -6.57 14.15 -11.65
CA ASP A 22 -5.49 14.34 -10.69
C ASP A 22 -4.82 12.98 -10.42
N GLY A 23 -4.12 12.45 -11.40
CA GLY A 23 -3.11 11.44 -11.22
C GLY A 23 -1.92 12.16 -10.59
N SER A 24 -1.79 12.08 -9.28
CA SER A 24 -0.66 12.68 -8.60
C SER A 24 0.61 11.92 -9.00
N VAL A 25 1.31 12.43 -10.00
CA VAL A 25 2.64 11.96 -10.33
C VAL A 25 3.54 12.37 -9.16
N MET A 26 4.18 11.38 -8.56
CA MET A 26 5.13 11.58 -7.47
C MET A 26 6.55 11.56 -8.03
N ARG A 27 7.45 12.27 -7.40
CA ARG A 27 8.89 12.21 -7.67
C ARG A 27 9.65 11.88 -6.40
N ILE A 28 10.81 11.26 -6.54
CA ILE A 28 11.72 11.06 -5.42
C ILE A 28 12.41 12.39 -5.10
N ASP A 29 12.30 12.82 -3.85
CA ASP A 29 12.96 14.03 -3.36
C ASP A 29 14.39 13.71 -2.88
N HIS A 30 14.51 12.72 -2.01
CA HIS A 30 15.78 12.20 -1.53
C HIS A 30 15.67 10.74 -1.10
N SER A 31 16.80 10.08 -0.93
CA SER A 31 16.90 8.71 -0.45
C SER A 31 18.15 8.51 0.40
N PHE A 32 18.14 7.47 1.19
CA PHE A 32 19.30 6.97 1.91
C PHE A 32 19.22 5.44 2.05
N THR A 33 20.32 4.78 2.35
CA THR A 33 20.36 3.34 2.60
C THR A 33 20.47 3.06 4.09
N LEU A 34 19.76 2.04 4.56
CA LEU A 34 19.77 1.64 5.97
C LEU A 34 21.13 1.06 6.39
N MET A 35 21.76 0.36 5.48
CA MET A 35 23.01 -0.36 5.72
C MET A 35 23.91 -0.32 4.48
N GLU A 36 25.21 -0.64 4.66
CA GLU A 36 26.17 -0.76 3.55
C GLU A 36 26.00 -2.07 2.75
N TYR A 37 25.32 -3.06 3.32
CA TYR A 37 25.00 -4.34 2.68
C TYR A 37 23.49 -4.48 2.51
N ASP A 38 23.07 -5.38 1.64
CA ASP A 38 21.66 -5.68 1.39
C ASP A 38 21.04 -6.38 2.62
N PRO A 39 20.11 -5.73 3.33
CA PRO A 39 19.42 -6.32 4.48
C PRO A 39 18.29 -7.26 4.09
N GLY A 40 17.98 -7.39 2.80
CA GLY A 40 16.88 -8.23 2.30
C GLY A 40 15.55 -7.89 2.91
N ILE A 41 15.15 -6.61 2.93
CA ILE A 41 13.88 -6.18 3.56
C ILE A 41 12.70 -6.89 2.90
N GLU A 42 11.86 -7.50 3.72
CA GLU A 42 10.66 -8.22 3.27
C GLU A 42 9.39 -7.45 3.63
N ASP A 43 9.33 -6.79 4.81
CA ASP A 43 8.12 -6.10 5.24
C ASP A 43 8.40 -4.86 6.10
N ALA A 44 7.40 -3.97 6.19
CA ALA A 44 7.39 -2.75 6.99
C ALA A 44 6.02 -2.50 7.63
N ALA A 45 5.81 -2.96 8.85
CA ALA A 45 4.56 -2.75 9.58
C ALA A 45 4.48 -1.35 10.19
N ILE A 46 3.35 -0.68 9.95
CA ILE A 46 3.08 0.67 10.43
C ILE A 46 2.30 0.62 11.73
N HIS A 47 2.78 1.30 12.76
CA HIS A 47 2.05 1.40 14.02
C HIS A 47 0.72 2.16 13.84
N PRO A 48 -0.41 1.64 14.35
CA PRO A 48 -1.75 2.21 14.09
C PRO A 48 -1.97 3.62 14.65
N ALA A 49 -1.19 4.05 15.67
CA ALA A 49 -1.44 5.33 16.35
C ALA A 49 -0.19 6.14 16.72
N SER A 50 1.01 5.59 16.56
CA SER A 50 2.27 6.29 16.88
C SER A 50 3.14 6.47 15.64
N ASN A 51 4.28 7.13 15.82
CA ASN A 51 5.23 7.45 14.75
C ASN A 51 6.26 6.33 14.51
N TRP A 52 5.94 5.06 14.80
CA TRP A 52 6.87 3.97 14.63
C TRP A 52 6.48 3.04 13.48
N VAL A 53 7.49 2.56 12.77
CA VAL A 53 7.42 1.51 11.75
C VAL A 53 8.41 0.43 12.18
N VAL A 54 7.98 -0.83 12.19
CA VAL A 54 8.87 -1.99 12.34
C VAL A 54 9.21 -2.48 10.94
N VAL A 55 10.49 -2.63 10.65
CA VAL A 55 11.02 -3.13 9.39
C VAL A 55 11.77 -4.42 9.66
N VAL A 56 11.50 -5.45 8.85
CA VAL A 56 12.07 -6.79 9.01
C VAL A 56 12.64 -7.29 7.69
N GLY A 57 13.59 -8.23 7.75
CA GLY A 57 14.28 -8.74 6.57
C GLY A 57 15.12 -9.97 6.82
N ALA A 58 16.09 -10.20 5.93
CA ALA A 58 16.92 -11.37 5.91
C ALA A 58 17.85 -11.48 7.14
N GLU A 59 18.25 -12.71 7.46
CA GLU A 59 19.23 -13.02 8.53
C GLU A 59 18.82 -12.43 9.89
N GLY A 60 17.51 -12.34 10.18
CA GLY A 60 16.97 -11.79 11.42
C GLY A 60 17.01 -10.27 11.51
N TYR A 61 17.27 -9.58 10.40
CA TYR A 61 17.26 -8.12 10.40
C TYR A 61 15.92 -7.58 10.90
N ALA A 62 15.98 -6.73 11.94
CA ALA A 62 14.82 -6.05 12.48
C ALA A 62 15.20 -4.69 13.07
N VAL A 63 14.42 -3.67 12.74
CA VAL A 63 14.61 -2.30 13.21
C VAL A 63 13.28 -1.60 13.44
N SER A 64 13.21 -0.76 14.47
CA SER A 64 12.11 0.18 14.68
C SER A 64 12.54 1.57 14.23
N MET A 65 11.77 2.19 13.33
CA MET A 65 12.09 3.48 12.70
C MET A 65 11.03 4.52 13.04
N ASP A 66 11.47 5.78 13.17
CA ASP A 66 10.52 6.90 13.27
C ASP A 66 9.90 7.18 11.90
N LYS A 67 8.57 7.18 11.82
CA LYS A 67 7.78 7.34 10.59
C LYS A 67 8.06 8.67 9.86
N SER A 68 8.22 9.75 10.62
CA SER A 68 8.45 11.10 10.08
C SER A 68 9.93 11.38 9.78
N SER A 69 10.84 10.63 10.41
CA SER A 69 12.30 10.77 10.26
C SER A 69 12.97 9.39 10.23
N PRO A 70 12.83 8.62 9.13
CA PRO A 70 13.26 7.22 9.09
C PRO A 70 14.76 6.98 9.29
N SER A 71 15.57 8.01 9.17
CA SER A 71 16.99 7.94 9.59
C SER A 71 17.17 7.79 11.12
N THR A 72 16.13 8.08 11.90
CA THR A 72 16.07 7.80 13.34
C THR A 72 15.55 6.39 13.54
N MET A 73 16.44 5.46 13.86
CA MET A 73 16.11 4.05 13.99
C MET A 73 16.72 3.43 15.25
N ILE A 74 16.05 2.42 15.76
CA ILE A 74 16.45 1.63 16.91
C ILE A 74 16.62 0.18 16.43
N PRO A 75 17.84 -0.36 16.35
CA PRO A 75 18.05 -1.76 16.06
C PRO A 75 17.38 -2.63 17.12
N LEU A 76 16.63 -3.63 16.71
CA LEU A 76 16.02 -4.59 17.62
C LEU A 76 17.03 -5.68 17.97
N ALA A 77 16.79 -6.38 19.09
CA ALA A 77 17.69 -7.43 19.54
C ALA A 77 17.74 -8.55 18.49
N ASP A 78 18.95 -8.97 18.16
CA ASP A 78 19.20 -10.13 17.32
C ASP A 78 18.88 -11.42 18.09
N ILE A 79 17.71 -11.98 17.85
CA ILE A 79 17.23 -13.23 18.48
C ILE A 79 16.90 -14.33 17.47
N SER A 80 17.15 -14.10 16.20
CA SER A 80 16.92 -15.05 15.10
C SER A 80 17.95 -14.82 13.99
N ASP A 81 18.57 -15.90 13.52
CA ASP A 81 19.42 -15.91 12.31
C ASP A 81 18.60 -16.25 11.05
N SER A 82 17.28 -16.38 11.18
CA SER A 82 16.37 -16.76 10.09
C SER A 82 15.74 -15.52 9.46
N ASP A 83 15.42 -15.60 8.19
CA ASP A 83 14.72 -14.53 7.50
C ASP A 83 13.37 -14.24 8.18
N LEU A 84 13.11 -12.97 8.41
CA LEU A 84 11.85 -12.44 8.92
C LEU A 84 11.07 -11.91 7.73
N LEU A 85 9.85 -12.42 7.53
CA LEU A 85 9.13 -12.28 6.27
C LEU A 85 7.95 -11.34 6.33
N ASP A 86 7.29 -11.23 7.51
CA ASP A 86 6.10 -10.42 7.66
C ASP A 86 5.95 -9.94 9.11
N SER A 87 5.24 -8.84 9.29
CA SER A 87 5.00 -8.26 10.61
C SER A 87 3.68 -7.51 10.65
N ASP A 88 2.94 -7.62 11.77
CA ASP A 88 1.71 -6.87 11.97
C ASP A 88 1.55 -6.40 13.40
N TYR A 89 1.14 -5.14 13.55
CA TYR A 89 0.85 -4.55 14.85
C TYR A 89 -0.51 -5.02 15.38
N HIS A 90 -0.51 -5.39 16.66
CA HIS A 90 -1.77 -5.52 17.38
C HIS A 90 -2.59 -4.21 17.27
N PRO A 91 -3.91 -4.25 17.04
CA PRO A 91 -4.73 -3.04 16.89
C PRO A 91 -4.64 -2.06 18.06
N GLY A 92 -4.31 -2.55 19.27
CA GLY A 92 -4.02 -1.71 20.44
C GLY A 92 -2.66 -1.01 20.40
N GLY A 93 -1.80 -1.31 19.44
CA GLY A 93 -0.52 -0.65 19.21
C GLY A 93 0.62 -1.01 20.17
N ASN A 94 0.37 -1.74 21.26
CA ASN A 94 1.42 -1.99 22.27
C ASN A 94 2.49 -2.99 21.82
N THR A 95 2.15 -3.89 20.91
CA THR A 95 3.01 -4.96 20.43
C THR A 95 2.80 -5.20 18.94
N ALA A 96 3.80 -5.78 18.27
CA ALA A 96 3.66 -6.39 16.97
C ALA A 96 4.09 -7.87 17.01
N LEU A 97 3.53 -8.67 16.12
CA LEU A 97 4.05 -9.99 15.79
C LEU A 97 4.96 -9.86 14.58
N ILE A 98 6.02 -10.65 14.57
CA ILE A 98 6.95 -10.78 13.46
C ILE A 98 7.10 -12.28 13.20
N VAL A 99 6.98 -12.69 11.95
CA VAL A 99 7.05 -14.09 11.56
C VAL A 99 8.10 -14.31 10.47
N GLY A 100 8.54 -15.56 10.31
CA GLY A 100 9.56 -15.86 9.32
C GLY A 100 9.91 -17.34 9.24
N GLU A 101 11.08 -17.62 8.71
CA GLU A 101 11.60 -18.96 8.51
C GLU A 101 11.84 -19.72 9.81
N ASN A 102 11.95 -21.06 9.69
CA ASN A 102 12.28 -21.98 10.79
C ASN A 102 11.35 -21.84 12.01
N GLY A 103 10.06 -21.60 11.78
CA GLY A 103 9.06 -21.43 12.84
C GLY A 103 9.28 -20.16 13.68
N SER A 104 9.93 -19.16 13.13
CA SER A 104 10.14 -17.88 13.80
C SER A 104 8.80 -17.19 14.01
N VAL A 105 8.42 -17.01 15.28
CA VAL A 105 7.31 -16.18 15.74
C VAL A 105 7.82 -15.34 16.89
N LEU A 106 7.97 -14.05 16.65
CA LEU A 106 8.55 -13.10 17.57
C LEU A 106 7.49 -12.08 18.00
N ARG A 107 7.66 -11.51 19.17
CA ARG A 107 6.85 -10.42 19.69
C ARG A 107 7.72 -9.20 19.96
N TYR A 108 7.43 -8.13 19.30
CA TYR A 108 7.99 -6.81 19.55
C TYR A 108 7.11 -6.04 20.53
N ALA A 109 7.72 -5.34 21.51
CA ALA A 109 7.04 -4.44 22.41
C ALA A 109 7.53 -3.00 22.20
N ILE A 110 6.60 -2.06 21.94
CA ILE A 110 6.95 -0.66 21.67
C ILE A 110 7.45 0.09 22.89
N SER A 111 7.06 -0.33 24.10
CA SER A 111 7.37 0.38 25.35
C SER A 111 8.85 0.50 25.66
N ASP A 112 9.63 -0.47 25.22
CA ASP A 112 11.08 -0.57 25.46
C ASP A 112 11.86 -1.05 24.23
N HIS A 113 11.18 -1.16 23.08
CA HIS A 113 11.72 -1.70 21.84
C HIS A 113 12.35 -3.09 21.99
N SER A 114 11.79 -3.90 22.89
CA SER A 114 12.25 -5.27 23.08
C SER A 114 11.66 -6.22 22.05
N LEU A 115 12.44 -7.22 21.68
CA LEU A 115 12.04 -8.32 20.81
C LEU A 115 12.25 -9.63 21.57
N GLU A 116 11.24 -10.51 21.57
CA GLU A 116 11.31 -11.80 22.24
C GLU A 116 10.63 -12.90 21.44
N ARG A 117 11.02 -14.15 21.61
CA ARG A 117 10.30 -15.27 21.01
C ARG A 117 8.93 -15.44 21.70
N ALA A 118 7.88 -15.61 20.91
CA ALA A 118 6.60 -16.04 21.45
C ALA A 118 6.73 -17.44 22.02
N THR A 119 6.33 -17.65 23.28
CA THR A 119 6.60 -18.88 24.03
C THR A 119 6.00 -20.14 23.43
N SER A 120 4.95 -19.97 22.61
CA SER A 120 4.26 -21.07 21.89
C SER A 120 4.78 -21.28 20.47
N ALA A 121 5.80 -20.56 20.02
CA ALA A 121 6.37 -20.71 18.66
C ALA A 121 6.78 -22.16 18.34
N GLN A 122 7.15 -22.96 19.35
CA GLN A 122 7.45 -24.39 19.17
C GLN A 122 6.25 -25.21 18.62
N SER A 123 5.04 -24.66 18.71
CA SER A 123 3.83 -25.33 18.21
C SER A 123 3.71 -25.29 16.68
N VAL A 124 4.45 -24.43 16.01
CA VAL A 124 4.49 -24.34 14.53
C VAL A 124 5.63 -25.15 13.91
N GLY A 125 6.47 -25.78 14.73
CA GLY A 125 7.60 -26.60 14.27
C GLY A 125 8.68 -25.78 13.58
N TYR A 126 9.06 -26.21 12.37
CA TYR A 126 10.03 -25.55 11.50
C TYR A 126 9.37 -24.95 10.24
N ASP A 127 8.04 -24.86 10.21
CA ASP A 127 7.33 -24.30 9.08
C ASP A 127 7.77 -22.84 8.87
N THR A 128 7.95 -22.47 7.62
CA THR A 128 8.16 -21.05 7.27
C THR A 128 6.85 -20.31 7.35
N MET A 129 6.72 -19.37 8.28
CA MET A 129 5.56 -18.48 8.39
C MET A 129 5.73 -17.34 7.41
N GLN A 130 4.87 -17.30 6.39
CA GLN A 130 4.93 -16.31 5.30
C GLN A 130 4.24 -15.01 5.66
N THR A 131 3.21 -15.07 6.50
CA THR A 131 2.36 -13.92 6.79
C THR A 131 1.72 -14.00 8.17
N VAL A 132 1.41 -12.84 8.74
CA VAL A 132 0.69 -12.69 10.01
C VAL A 132 -0.25 -11.49 9.94
N SER A 133 -1.48 -11.65 10.43
CA SER A 133 -2.40 -10.53 10.60
C SER A 133 -3.23 -10.67 11.87
N TRP A 134 -3.42 -9.57 12.59
CA TRP A 134 -4.34 -9.49 13.72
C TRP A 134 -5.76 -9.27 13.24
N ASN A 135 -6.71 -9.96 13.86
CA ASN A 135 -8.09 -9.57 13.67
C ASN A 135 -8.34 -8.18 14.31
N ALA A 136 -9.35 -7.50 13.83
CA ALA A 136 -9.59 -6.10 14.14
C ALA A 136 -9.80 -5.78 15.63
N ASN A 137 -10.23 -6.77 16.46
CA ASN A 137 -10.37 -6.59 17.92
C ASN A 137 -9.11 -7.01 18.71
N GLY A 138 -8.10 -7.55 18.05
CA GLY A 138 -6.85 -7.99 18.67
C GLY A 138 -6.95 -9.25 19.55
N GLU A 139 -8.08 -9.97 19.51
CA GLU A 139 -8.21 -11.20 20.28
C GLU A 139 -7.45 -12.37 19.67
N TRP A 140 -7.32 -12.37 18.34
CA TRP A 140 -6.66 -13.41 17.56
C TRP A 140 -5.74 -12.83 16.50
N ALA A 141 -4.61 -13.46 16.32
CA ALA A 141 -3.77 -13.33 15.11
C ALA A 141 -3.89 -14.60 14.29
N TYR A 142 -3.82 -14.45 12.96
CA TYR A 142 -3.73 -15.57 12.03
C TYR A 142 -2.35 -15.58 11.38
N LEU A 143 -1.77 -16.76 11.25
CA LEU A 143 -0.46 -16.97 10.64
C LEU A 143 -0.60 -17.95 9.49
N GLY A 144 -0.04 -17.62 8.35
CA GLY A 144 -0.02 -18.46 7.16
C GLY A 144 1.36 -19.03 6.88
N SER A 145 1.45 -20.32 6.57
CA SER A 145 2.74 -20.96 6.27
C SER A 145 2.95 -21.19 4.77
N SER A 146 4.20 -21.41 4.39
CA SER A 146 4.60 -21.82 3.04
C SER A 146 4.03 -23.19 2.63
N GLU A 147 3.69 -24.04 3.60
CA GLU A 147 3.06 -25.34 3.39
C GLU A 147 1.52 -25.25 3.33
N GLY A 148 0.96 -24.03 3.40
CA GLY A 148 -0.46 -23.77 3.34
C GLY A 148 -1.22 -24.01 4.64
N THR A 149 -0.53 -24.28 5.74
CA THR A 149 -1.17 -24.39 7.04
C THR A 149 -1.48 -23.00 7.58
N LEU A 150 -2.73 -22.78 7.97
CA LEU A 150 -3.13 -21.63 8.76
C LEU A 150 -3.10 -21.96 10.24
N TYR A 151 -2.58 -21.04 11.03
CA TYR A 151 -2.61 -21.08 12.48
C TYR A 151 -3.40 -19.91 13.02
N ARG A 152 -4.07 -20.10 14.13
CA ARG A 152 -4.61 -19.01 14.94
C ARG A 152 -3.85 -18.91 16.25
N MET A 153 -3.55 -17.69 16.66
CA MET A 153 -2.79 -17.37 17.86
C MET A 153 -3.56 -16.39 18.74
N ARG A 154 -3.51 -16.60 20.05
CA ARG A 154 -4.01 -15.62 21.03
C ARG A 154 -3.12 -15.56 22.28
N PRO A 155 -3.16 -14.44 23.01
CA PRO A 155 -2.54 -14.37 24.32
C PRO A 155 -3.21 -15.37 25.30
N ALA A 156 -2.41 -16.16 25.99
CA ALA A 156 -2.88 -16.99 27.08
C ALA A 156 -2.77 -16.23 28.42
N GLY A 157 -3.66 -16.52 29.36
CA GLY A 157 -3.77 -15.78 30.62
C GLY A 157 -2.54 -15.87 31.56
N ASN A 158 -1.53 -16.68 31.22
CA ASN A 158 -0.28 -16.84 31.96
C ASN A 158 0.90 -16.05 31.35
N GLY A 159 0.63 -15.15 30.39
CA GLY A 159 1.66 -14.39 29.66
C GLY A 159 2.29 -15.13 28.47
N SER A 160 1.93 -16.41 28.25
CA SER A 160 2.29 -17.14 27.02
C SER A 160 1.29 -16.85 25.90
N SER A 161 1.54 -17.42 24.73
CA SER A 161 0.58 -17.44 23.63
C SER A 161 0.12 -18.86 23.34
N GLU A 162 -1.13 -19.02 22.92
CA GLU A 162 -1.68 -20.27 22.42
C GLU A 162 -1.69 -20.21 20.89
N ILE A 163 -1.00 -21.12 20.20
CA ILE A 163 -1.02 -21.28 18.74
C ILE A 163 -1.62 -22.63 18.41
N VAL A 164 -2.62 -22.65 17.53
CA VAL A 164 -3.35 -23.87 17.14
C VAL A 164 -3.51 -23.89 15.62
N PRO A 165 -3.16 -24.99 14.93
CA PRO A 165 -3.44 -25.14 13.52
C PRO A 165 -4.95 -25.16 13.27
N MET A 166 -5.38 -24.50 12.19
CA MET A 166 -6.78 -24.50 11.78
C MET A 166 -7.08 -25.74 10.93
N PRO A 167 -8.22 -26.41 11.16
CA PRO A 167 -8.57 -27.60 10.41
C PRO A 167 -8.89 -27.29 8.94
N GLY A 168 -8.55 -28.24 8.04
CA GLY A 168 -8.87 -28.12 6.62
C GLY A 168 -7.97 -27.19 5.83
N THR A 169 -6.83 -26.80 6.40
CA THR A 169 -5.80 -25.99 5.74
C THR A 169 -4.58 -26.87 5.41
N GLY A 170 -3.77 -26.44 4.47
CA GLY A 170 -2.60 -27.15 3.96
C GLY A 170 -2.72 -27.45 2.47
N GLY A 171 -1.61 -27.45 1.77
CA GLY A 171 -1.52 -27.80 0.36
C GLY A 171 -0.83 -26.75 -0.50
N SER A 172 -1.12 -25.47 -0.33
CA SER A 172 -0.52 -24.39 -1.10
C SER A 172 -0.17 -23.21 -0.20
N ALA A 173 0.96 -22.59 -0.41
CA ALA A 173 1.46 -21.48 0.40
C ALA A 173 0.38 -20.39 0.61
N ILE A 174 0.28 -19.93 1.85
CA ILE A 174 -0.49 -18.74 2.21
C ILE A 174 0.44 -17.54 2.10
N SER A 175 0.19 -16.68 1.14
CA SER A 175 1.06 -15.54 0.81
C SER A 175 0.77 -14.30 1.64
N SER A 176 -0.50 -14.05 1.95
CA SER A 176 -0.90 -12.86 2.72
C SER A 176 -2.24 -13.07 3.42
N ILE A 177 -2.44 -12.36 4.52
CA ILE A 177 -3.69 -12.34 5.29
C ILE A 177 -3.95 -10.88 5.69
N ASP A 178 -5.19 -10.41 5.54
CA ASP A 178 -5.60 -9.13 6.11
C ASP A 178 -7.05 -9.17 6.63
N CYS A 179 -7.35 -8.38 7.65
CA CYS A 179 -8.57 -8.50 8.43
C CYS A 179 -9.42 -7.24 8.45
N LEU A 180 -10.72 -7.39 8.22
CA LEU A 180 -11.73 -6.33 8.30
C LEU A 180 -12.42 -6.27 9.67
N PRO A 181 -12.64 -5.07 10.23
CA PRO A 181 -13.42 -4.90 11.47
C PRO A 181 -14.92 -5.12 11.27
N ASP A 182 -15.45 -4.83 10.10
CA ASP A 182 -16.84 -5.05 9.71
C ASP A 182 -16.86 -5.50 8.24
N PRO A 183 -17.33 -6.70 7.93
CA PRO A 183 -18.14 -7.65 8.71
C PRO A 183 -17.39 -8.57 9.71
N PHE A 184 -16.18 -8.25 10.11
CA PHE A 184 -15.38 -9.03 11.04
C PHE A 184 -14.94 -10.39 10.46
N VAL A 185 -14.21 -10.32 9.39
CA VAL A 185 -13.63 -11.44 8.66
C VAL A 185 -12.18 -11.16 8.35
N CYS A 186 -11.39 -12.22 8.09
CA CYS A 186 -10.06 -12.08 7.51
C CYS A 186 -10.03 -12.72 6.13
N LEU A 187 -9.38 -12.08 5.20
CA LEU A 187 -9.13 -12.60 3.86
C LEU A 187 -7.76 -13.23 3.81
N VAL A 188 -7.64 -14.26 3.00
CA VAL A 188 -6.43 -15.06 2.83
C VAL A 188 -6.11 -15.15 1.35
N ALA A 189 -4.90 -14.78 0.97
CA ALA A 189 -4.36 -15.01 -0.36
C ALA A 189 -3.52 -16.29 -0.36
N SER A 190 -3.75 -17.16 -1.35
CA SER A 190 -2.99 -18.40 -1.53
C SER A 190 -2.41 -18.48 -2.93
N ALA A 191 -1.25 -19.11 -3.05
CA ALA A 191 -0.56 -19.26 -4.31
C ALA A 191 -1.34 -20.11 -5.34
N GLU A 192 -2.13 -21.10 -4.89
CA GLU A 192 -2.85 -22.01 -5.80
C GLU A 192 -4.33 -22.20 -5.45
N GLU A 193 -4.72 -22.07 -4.16
CA GLU A 193 -6.10 -22.30 -3.73
C GLU A 193 -7.01 -21.11 -4.04
N GLY A 194 -6.43 -19.93 -4.29
CA GLY A 194 -7.15 -18.71 -4.58
C GLY A 194 -7.29 -17.81 -3.37
N ILE A 195 -8.44 -17.15 -3.27
CA ILE A 195 -8.78 -16.24 -2.17
C ILE A 195 -9.74 -16.95 -1.22
N GLY A 196 -9.38 -16.98 0.06
CA GLY A 196 -10.16 -17.54 1.15
C GLY A 196 -10.67 -16.47 2.10
N MET A 197 -11.67 -16.83 2.89
CA MET A 197 -12.24 -16.03 3.95
C MET A 197 -12.31 -16.84 5.24
N ILE A 198 -11.77 -16.26 6.31
CA ILE A 198 -11.90 -16.79 7.69
C ILE A 198 -13.05 -16.04 8.36
N ASP A 199 -14.03 -16.77 8.83
CA ASP A 199 -15.19 -16.21 9.52
C ASP A 199 -14.96 -16.06 11.03
N ARG A 200 -15.99 -15.59 11.74
CA ARG A 200 -15.98 -15.41 13.22
C ARG A 200 -15.81 -16.70 14.02
N ASP A 201 -16.13 -17.83 13.42
CA ASP A 201 -16.01 -19.15 14.02
C ASP A 201 -14.64 -19.79 13.71
N HIS A 202 -13.74 -19.04 13.10
CA HIS A 202 -12.41 -19.47 12.63
C HIS A 202 -12.47 -20.57 11.57
N VAL A 203 -13.48 -20.52 10.70
CA VAL A 203 -13.62 -21.47 9.59
C VAL A 203 -13.14 -20.79 8.31
N LEU A 204 -12.17 -21.43 7.63
CA LEU A 204 -11.73 -21.01 6.30
C LEU A 204 -12.70 -21.54 5.23
N SER A 205 -13.09 -20.65 4.32
CA SER A 205 -13.86 -20.98 3.12
C SER A 205 -13.21 -20.32 1.91
N TRP A 206 -12.89 -21.09 0.88
CA TRP A 206 -12.37 -20.56 -0.38
C TRP A 206 -13.51 -19.93 -1.19
N ILE A 207 -13.35 -18.67 -1.60
CA ILE A 207 -14.38 -17.89 -2.30
C ILE A 207 -14.14 -17.80 -3.81
N GLY A 208 -12.92 -18.09 -4.29
CA GLY A 208 -12.60 -18.15 -5.73
C GLY A 208 -11.16 -17.75 -6.06
N GLY A 209 -10.90 -17.51 -7.33
CA GLY A 209 -9.61 -17.01 -7.79
C GLY A 209 -8.48 -18.04 -7.92
N SER A 210 -8.78 -19.35 -7.92
CA SER A 210 -7.77 -20.43 -8.00
C SER A 210 -6.99 -20.50 -9.34
N SER A 211 -7.27 -19.61 -10.28
CA SER A 211 -6.54 -19.53 -11.58
C SER A 211 -5.33 -18.60 -11.54
N SER A 212 -5.14 -17.85 -10.47
CA SER A 212 -4.07 -16.85 -10.34
C SER A 212 -3.24 -17.12 -9.09
N THR A 213 -1.95 -16.83 -9.15
CA THR A 213 -1.03 -16.94 -8.01
C THR A 213 -1.09 -15.63 -7.22
N TRP A 214 -1.95 -15.59 -6.21
CA TRP A 214 -2.14 -14.42 -5.38
C TRP A 214 -0.93 -14.18 -4.49
N SER A 215 -0.41 -12.96 -4.49
CA SER A 215 0.80 -12.59 -3.77
C SER A 215 0.54 -11.76 -2.53
N ASP A 216 -0.49 -10.90 -2.55
CA ASP A 216 -0.77 -10.02 -1.44
C ASP A 216 -2.24 -9.58 -1.40
N ILE A 217 -2.73 -9.15 -0.22
CA ILE A 217 -4.11 -8.71 0.00
C ILE A 217 -4.14 -7.61 1.06
N VAL A 218 -4.99 -6.60 0.82
CA VAL A 218 -5.25 -5.52 1.79
C VAL A 218 -6.75 -5.24 1.87
N CYS A 219 -7.23 -4.88 3.05
CA CYS A 219 -8.62 -4.62 3.34
C CYS A 219 -8.84 -3.19 3.84
N ARG A 220 -9.74 -2.46 3.20
CA ARG A 220 -10.13 -1.10 3.56
C ARG A 220 -11.48 -1.11 4.25
N SER A 221 -11.58 -0.40 5.39
CA SER A 221 -12.80 -0.37 6.20
C SER A 221 -13.68 0.87 5.99
N GLY A 222 -13.15 1.91 5.36
CA GLY A 222 -13.89 3.15 5.12
C GLY A 222 -14.91 3.04 3.98
N GLY A 223 -16.11 3.61 4.18
CA GLY A 223 -17.17 3.56 3.17
C GLY A 223 -17.79 2.17 3.02
N VAL A 224 -17.78 1.61 1.81
CA VAL A 224 -18.11 0.20 1.57
C VAL A 224 -16.86 -0.62 1.87
N PRO A 225 -16.94 -1.62 2.78
CA PRO A 225 -15.80 -2.49 3.05
C PRO A 225 -15.38 -3.24 1.80
N VAL A 226 -14.11 -3.15 1.46
CA VAL A 226 -13.55 -3.82 0.29
C VAL A 226 -12.15 -4.33 0.59
N CYS A 227 -11.85 -5.56 0.15
CA CYS A 227 -10.50 -6.08 0.13
C CYS A 227 -10.02 -6.19 -1.31
N ILE A 228 -8.74 -5.93 -1.51
CA ILE A 228 -8.11 -6.03 -2.81
C ILE A 228 -6.98 -7.02 -2.72
N ALA A 229 -6.99 -8.03 -3.58
CA ALA A 229 -5.88 -8.96 -3.74
C ALA A 229 -5.19 -8.74 -5.08
N ILE A 230 -3.88 -8.90 -5.10
CA ILE A 230 -3.05 -8.82 -6.31
C ILE A 230 -2.34 -10.14 -6.56
N SER A 231 -2.06 -10.41 -7.83
CA SER A 231 -1.34 -11.60 -8.24
C SER A 231 -0.11 -11.27 -9.07
N MET A 232 0.83 -12.19 -9.12
CA MET A 232 2.05 -12.06 -9.93
C MET A 232 1.77 -12.03 -11.45
N ASP A 233 0.63 -12.56 -11.89
CA ASP A 233 0.20 -12.59 -13.29
C ASP A 233 -0.59 -11.33 -13.71
N ARG A 234 -0.61 -10.29 -12.84
CA ARG A 234 -1.34 -9.03 -12.99
C ARG A 234 -2.86 -9.17 -12.90
N SER A 235 -3.37 -10.20 -12.25
CA SER A 235 -4.76 -10.20 -11.86
C SER A 235 -4.93 -9.36 -10.59
N ILE A 236 -6.03 -8.63 -10.53
CA ILE A 236 -6.50 -7.92 -9.34
C ILE A 236 -7.90 -8.43 -9.02
N ALA A 237 -8.15 -8.70 -7.76
CA ALA A 237 -9.47 -9.10 -7.28
C ALA A 237 -10.02 -8.04 -6.33
N GLU A 238 -11.24 -7.57 -6.61
CA GLU A 238 -12.02 -6.75 -5.71
C GLU A 238 -13.02 -7.65 -4.97
N ILE A 239 -12.95 -7.64 -3.64
CA ILE A 239 -13.82 -8.41 -2.76
C ILE A 239 -14.68 -7.44 -1.95
N GLU A 240 -15.95 -7.35 -2.31
CA GLU A 240 -16.92 -6.44 -1.67
C GLU A 240 -17.83 -7.20 -0.72
N PHE A 241 -18.23 -6.52 0.37
CA PHE A 241 -19.12 -7.07 1.39
C PHE A 241 -20.42 -6.27 1.42
N GLU A 242 -21.41 -6.69 0.65
CA GLU A 242 -22.69 -6.02 0.60
C GLU A 242 -23.80 -6.90 1.19
N SER A 243 -24.47 -6.41 2.24
CA SER A 243 -25.64 -7.06 2.86
C SER A 243 -25.39 -8.53 3.26
N GLY A 244 -24.17 -8.88 3.64
CA GLY A 244 -23.79 -10.26 4.04
C GLY A 244 -23.51 -11.19 2.86
N VAL A 245 -23.44 -10.66 1.65
CA VAL A 245 -23.00 -11.38 0.44
C VAL A 245 -21.59 -10.94 0.10
N VAL A 246 -20.71 -11.88 -0.17
CA VAL A 246 -19.35 -11.63 -0.65
C VAL A 246 -19.38 -11.60 -2.18
N GLY A 247 -19.09 -10.45 -2.76
CA GLY A 247 -18.83 -10.29 -4.19
C GLY A 247 -17.34 -10.47 -4.47
N LEU A 248 -17.00 -11.19 -5.53
CA LEU A 248 -15.63 -11.34 -6.02
C LEU A 248 -15.61 -10.96 -7.50
N ASP A 249 -14.89 -9.89 -7.83
CA ASP A 249 -14.64 -9.48 -9.20
C ASP A 249 -13.14 -9.55 -9.50
N ILE A 250 -12.76 -10.26 -10.57
CA ILE A 250 -11.36 -10.46 -10.95
C ILE A 250 -11.14 -9.82 -12.31
N GLN A 251 -10.17 -8.92 -12.36
CA GLN A 251 -9.83 -8.15 -13.56
C GLN A 251 -8.32 -8.26 -13.84
N THR A 252 -7.92 -7.86 -15.04
CA THR A 252 -6.49 -7.65 -15.35
C THR A 252 -6.09 -6.23 -15.00
N LEU A 253 -4.98 -6.07 -14.32
CA LEU A 253 -4.42 -4.77 -13.97
C LEU A 253 -3.76 -4.15 -15.20
N ASP A 254 -4.42 -3.19 -15.81
CA ASP A 254 -3.96 -2.47 -16.99
C ASP A 254 -3.09 -1.26 -16.64
N GLY A 255 -2.26 -0.82 -17.59
CA GLY A 255 -1.42 0.38 -17.44
C GLY A 255 -0.21 0.21 -16.54
N PHE A 256 0.13 -1.01 -16.18
CA PHE A 256 1.19 -1.41 -15.28
C PHE A 256 2.22 -2.28 -16.01
N SER A 257 3.49 -1.93 -15.95
CA SER A 257 4.52 -2.62 -16.75
C SER A 257 5.25 -3.70 -15.96
N GLY A 258 5.43 -3.52 -14.68
CA GLY A 258 6.13 -4.41 -13.77
C GLY A 258 5.35 -5.67 -13.38
N THR A 259 5.93 -6.47 -12.51
CA THR A 259 5.29 -7.59 -11.82
C THR A 259 4.82 -7.09 -10.46
N PRO A 260 3.50 -7.13 -10.14
CA PRO A 260 2.98 -6.73 -8.85
C PRO A 260 3.65 -7.50 -7.71
N ARG A 261 3.91 -6.82 -6.59
CA ARG A 261 4.63 -7.41 -5.44
C ARG A 261 3.90 -7.23 -4.13
N SER A 262 3.56 -6.00 -3.78
CA SER A 262 2.85 -5.72 -2.55
C SER A 262 1.74 -4.71 -2.76
N ILE A 263 0.80 -4.70 -1.83
CA ILE A 263 -0.32 -3.78 -1.79
C ILE A 263 -0.40 -3.19 -0.38
N SER A 264 -0.67 -1.90 -0.29
CA SER A 264 -0.75 -1.21 1.00
C SER A 264 -1.84 -0.14 1.00
N LEU A 265 -2.22 0.32 2.19
CA LEU A 265 -3.11 1.45 2.38
C LEU A 265 -2.34 2.67 2.85
N THR A 266 -2.67 3.82 2.27
CA THR A 266 -2.28 5.11 2.85
C THR A 266 -3.17 5.44 4.05
N SER A 267 -2.81 6.46 4.82
CA SER A 267 -3.64 6.98 5.92
C SER A 267 -4.99 7.55 5.45
N SER A 268 -5.10 7.91 4.17
CA SER A 268 -6.34 8.32 3.51
C SER A 268 -7.10 7.16 2.86
N GLU A 269 -6.70 5.91 3.17
CA GLU A 269 -7.29 4.67 2.63
C GLU A 269 -7.17 4.53 1.10
N GLN A 270 -6.18 5.20 0.48
CA GLN A 270 -5.83 4.94 -0.92
C GLN A 270 -5.07 3.61 -1.01
N ILE A 271 -5.37 2.84 -2.03
CA ILE A 271 -4.77 1.53 -2.26
C ILE A 271 -3.60 1.71 -3.20
N LEU A 272 -2.40 1.45 -2.71
CA LEU A 272 -1.17 1.52 -3.49
C LEU A 272 -0.68 0.11 -3.81
N ILE A 273 -0.38 -0.12 -5.08
CA ILE A 273 0.21 -1.37 -5.58
C ILE A 273 1.63 -1.06 -6.04
N THR A 274 2.58 -1.84 -5.56
CA THR A 274 3.99 -1.75 -5.94
C THR A 274 4.40 -2.88 -6.87
N ALA A 275 5.41 -2.66 -7.69
CA ALA A 275 5.96 -3.68 -8.60
C ALA A 275 7.47 -3.71 -8.66
N THR A 276 7.95 -4.76 -9.30
CA THR A 276 9.35 -4.93 -9.73
C THR A 276 9.43 -4.89 -11.26
N PRO A 277 10.30 -4.07 -11.88
CA PRO A 277 11.12 -3.02 -11.26
C PRO A 277 10.25 -1.92 -10.63
N ALA A 278 10.81 -1.12 -9.73
CA ALA A 278 10.11 -0.15 -8.90
C ALA A 278 9.09 0.71 -9.67
N GLU A 279 7.82 0.46 -9.42
CA GLU A 279 6.67 1.15 -9.98
C GLU A 279 5.59 1.22 -8.91
N ILE A 280 4.84 2.30 -8.84
CA ILE A 280 3.73 2.48 -7.88
C ILE A 280 2.52 2.99 -8.62
N ILE A 281 1.40 2.32 -8.42
CA ILE A 281 0.09 2.77 -8.89
C ILE A 281 -0.90 2.87 -7.74
N GLU A 282 -1.82 3.82 -7.83
CA GLU A 282 -3.01 3.90 -7.00
C GLU A 282 -4.14 3.16 -7.71
N HIS A 283 -4.76 2.21 -7.03
CA HIS A 283 -5.96 1.53 -7.50
C HIS A 283 -7.19 2.10 -6.81
N ARG A 284 -8.21 2.43 -7.59
CA ARG A 284 -9.50 2.91 -7.09
C ARG A 284 -10.57 1.85 -7.38
N PRO A 285 -11.09 1.17 -6.34
CA PRO A 285 -12.17 0.22 -6.50
C PRO A 285 -13.43 0.82 -7.16
N SER A 286 -14.30 -0.02 -7.68
CA SER A 286 -15.57 0.37 -8.31
C SER A 286 -15.45 1.07 -9.67
N GLY A 287 -14.37 0.80 -10.42
CA GLY A 287 -14.23 1.21 -11.83
C GLY A 287 -13.64 2.60 -12.06
N ASP A 288 -13.17 3.28 -11.03
CA ASP A 288 -12.48 4.57 -11.17
C ASP A 288 -11.05 4.44 -11.74
N GLY A 289 -10.60 3.19 -11.97
CA GLY A 289 -9.36 2.88 -12.68
C GLY A 289 -8.09 2.91 -11.83
N THR A 290 -6.95 2.97 -12.50
CA THR A 290 -5.62 3.03 -11.88
C THR A 290 -4.91 4.32 -12.26
N PHE A 291 -4.14 4.87 -11.31
CA PHE A 291 -3.36 6.10 -11.50
C PHE A 291 -1.90 5.82 -11.18
N THR A 292 -1.02 6.19 -12.08
CA THR A 292 0.41 5.99 -11.85
C THR A 292 0.97 7.06 -10.91
N TRP A 293 1.55 6.63 -9.79
CA TRP A 293 2.28 7.50 -8.87
C TRP A 293 3.74 7.62 -9.28
N LEU A 294 4.41 6.49 -9.57
CA LEU A 294 5.82 6.44 -9.91
C LEU A 294 6.04 5.39 -10.99
N THR A 295 6.78 5.73 -12.05
CA THR A 295 7.22 4.75 -13.06
C THR A 295 8.71 4.49 -12.95
N ASN A 296 9.13 3.28 -13.29
CA ASN A 296 10.56 2.94 -13.33
C ASN A 296 11.32 3.83 -14.33
N GLU A 297 10.71 4.22 -15.46
CA GLU A 297 11.32 5.12 -16.44
C GLU A 297 11.61 6.51 -15.87
N ALA A 298 10.77 7.00 -14.98
CA ALA A 298 10.97 8.32 -14.35
C ALA A 298 12.17 8.35 -13.41
N ILE A 299 12.57 7.19 -12.85
CA ILE A 299 13.66 7.09 -11.88
C ILE A 299 14.95 6.48 -12.47
N VAL A 300 14.89 5.89 -13.68
CA VAL A 300 16.09 5.39 -14.37
C VAL A 300 17.06 6.53 -14.63
N GLY A 301 18.31 6.33 -14.23
CA GLY A 301 19.37 7.34 -14.37
C GLY A 301 19.43 8.37 -13.24
N GLN A 302 18.51 8.34 -12.28
CA GLN A 302 18.63 9.09 -11.04
C GLN A 302 19.43 8.28 -10.01
N SER A 303 20.18 8.97 -9.15
CA SER A 303 21.11 8.33 -8.18
C SER A 303 20.44 8.01 -6.84
N PHE A 304 19.15 7.68 -6.84
CA PHE A 304 18.39 7.42 -5.61
C PHE A 304 18.46 5.96 -5.11
N GLY A 305 19.02 5.03 -5.91
CA GLY A 305 19.13 3.63 -5.51
C GLY A 305 17.81 2.83 -5.58
N VAL A 306 16.72 3.42 -6.06
CA VAL A 306 15.39 2.77 -6.14
C VAL A 306 15.16 2.08 -7.47
N SER A 307 15.78 2.59 -8.55
CA SER A 307 15.59 2.05 -9.89
C SER A 307 16.03 0.58 -9.98
N GLY A 308 15.14 -0.26 -10.50
CA GLY A 308 15.38 -1.70 -10.64
C GLY A 308 15.12 -2.51 -9.37
N SER A 309 14.96 -1.87 -8.20
CA SER A 309 14.69 -2.54 -6.94
C SER A 309 13.24 -2.97 -6.80
N THR A 310 12.95 -3.81 -5.81
CA THR A 310 11.60 -4.16 -5.39
C THR A 310 11.21 -3.28 -4.21
N ILE A 311 10.06 -2.62 -4.29
CA ILE A 311 9.49 -1.88 -3.17
C ILE A 311 8.72 -2.88 -2.30
N THR A 312 9.06 -2.98 -1.03
CA THR A 312 8.49 -3.95 -0.07
C THR A 312 7.56 -3.31 0.95
N GLY A 313 7.60 -1.99 1.09
CA GLY A 313 6.70 -1.28 1.99
C GLY A 313 6.68 0.23 1.73
N GLY A 314 5.72 0.90 2.36
CA GLY A 314 5.62 2.36 2.29
C GLY A 314 4.63 2.90 3.32
N TRP A 315 4.78 4.18 3.67
CA TRP A 315 3.91 4.86 4.65
C TRP A 315 3.86 6.37 4.39
N ASP A 316 2.78 6.99 4.82
CA ASP A 316 2.61 8.43 4.67
C ASP A 316 3.54 9.21 5.59
N GLY A 317 4.13 10.27 5.05
CA GLY A 317 4.82 11.32 5.78
C GLY A 317 3.88 12.39 6.33
N ASP A 318 4.44 13.51 6.80
CA ASP A 318 3.68 14.54 7.53
C ASP A 318 2.91 15.52 6.63
N SER A 319 3.25 15.65 5.35
CA SER A 319 2.79 16.75 4.48
C SER A 319 2.18 16.30 3.15
N GLY A 320 1.65 15.09 3.09
CA GLY A 320 1.15 14.48 1.84
C GLY A 320 2.26 13.83 1.01
N ASP A 321 3.42 13.71 1.57
CA ASP A 321 4.55 12.93 1.12
C ASP A 321 4.35 11.46 1.49
N HIS A 322 5.10 10.60 0.82
CA HIS A 322 5.04 9.17 1.07
C HIS A 322 6.45 8.57 1.12
N TRP A 323 6.74 7.84 2.17
CA TRP A 323 7.99 7.09 2.28
C TRP A 323 7.83 5.72 1.66
N ILE A 324 8.86 5.26 0.97
CA ILE A 324 8.96 3.88 0.48
C ILE A 324 10.26 3.25 0.97
N ILE A 325 10.22 1.94 1.10
CA ILE A 325 11.39 1.13 1.40
C ILE A 325 11.53 0.02 0.36
N THR A 326 12.75 -0.21 -0.10
CA THR A 326 13.06 -1.26 -1.06
C THR A 326 13.71 -2.45 -0.37
N ARG A 327 13.69 -3.61 -1.01
CA ARG A 327 14.26 -4.85 -0.50
C ARG A 327 15.75 -4.72 -0.14
N ASP A 328 16.50 -3.96 -0.90
CA ASP A 328 17.93 -3.69 -0.66
C ASP A 328 18.20 -2.64 0.45
N GLY A 329 17.14 -2.21 1.15
CA GLY A 329 17.24 -1.28 2.27
C GLY A 329 17.37 0.20 1.87
N THR A 330 17.04 0.57 0.64
CA THR A 330 16.93 1.98 0.26
C THR A 330 15.60 2.54 0.75
N VAL A 331 15.65 3.62 1.52
CA VAL A 331 14.48 4.40 1.96
C VAL A 331 14.43 5.68 1.16
N ALA A 332 13.29 5.98 0.54
CA ALA A 332 13.13 7.16 -0.31
C ALA A 332 11.84 7.93 0.01
N LEU A 333 11.92 9.26 -0.05
CA LEU A 333 10.78 10.15 0.12
C LEU A 333 10.20 10.50 -1.25
N LEU A 334 8.93 10.20 -1.43
CA LEU A 334 8.12 10.62 -2.56
C LEU A 334 7.39 11.90 -2.20
N VAL A 335 7.44 12.89 -3.08
CA VAL A 335 6.70 14.14 -2.95
C VAL A 335 5.88 14.37 -4.22
N PRO A 336 4.71 15.03 -4.14
CA PRO A 336 3.93 15.38 -5.32
C PRO A 336 4.76 16.18 -6.31
N GLU A 337 4.73 15.82 -7.59
CA GLU A 337 5.35 16.63 -8.63
C GLU A 337 4.55 17.92 -8.81
N GLU A 338 5.18 19.07 -8.61
CA GLU A 338 4.56 20.36 -8.93
C GLU A 338 4.28 20.40 -10.43
N THR A 339 3.06 20.05 -10.84
CA THR A 339 2.65 20.21 -12.24
C THR A 339 2.70 21.69 -12.58
N GLY A 340 3.72 22.09 -13.34
CA GLY A 340 3.94 23.47 -13.76
C GLY A 340 2.82 24.09 -14.65
N VAL A 341 1.71 23.38 -14.80
CA VAL A 341 0.52 23.79 -15.54
C VAL A 341 -0.22 24.92 -14.81
N ALA A 342 -0.19 24.97 -13.48
CA ALA A 342 -0.87 26.02 -12.72
C ALA A 342 -0.20 27.41 -12.84
N GLN A 343 1.11 27.46 -13.13
CA GLN A 343 1.81 28.77 -13.26
C GLN A 343 1.61 29.44 -14.64
N GLY A 344 1.27 28.68 -15.67
CA GLY A 344 1.03 29.24 -17.02
C GLY A 344 -0.37 29.79 -17.24
N LEU A 345 -1.39 29.17 -16.65
CA LEU A 345 -2.78 29.56 -16.82
C LEU A 345 -3.12 30.98 -16.33
N PRO A 346 -2.68 31.43 -15.14
CA PRO A 346 -2.95 32.82 -14.71
C PRO A 346 -2.32 33.84 -15.64
N LYS A 347 -1.11 33.62 -16.16
CA LYS A 347 -0.45 34.53 -17.09
C LYS A 347 -1.13 34.57 -18.45
N LEU A 348 -1.59 33.43 -18.94
CA LEU A 348 -2.30 33.36 -20.22
C LEU A 348 -3.70 34.01 -20.16
N VAL A 349 -4.43 33.74 -19.06
CA VAL A 349 -5.72 34.41 -18.80
C VAL A 349 -5.56 35.88 -18.60
N THR A 350 -4.51 36.36 -17.91
CA THR A 350 -4.22 37.77 -17.72
C THR A 350 -3.84 38.43 -19.04
N MET A 351 -3.01 37.82 -19.88
CA MET A 351 -2.67 38.36 -21.20
C MET A 351 -3.89 38.44 -22.13
N LEU A 352 -4.76 37.42 -22.13
CA LEU A 352 -6.00 37.44 -22.90
C LEU A 352 -6.97 38.52 -22.43
N SER A 353 -7.10 38.74 -21.12
CA SER A 353 -7.94 39.80 -20.56
C SER A 353 -7.44 41.19 -20.90
N PHE A 354 -6.13 41.44 -20.88
CA PHE A 354 -5.56 42.70 -21.33
C PHE A 354 -5.70 42.90 -22.85
N GLY A 355 -5.57 41.85 -23.65
CA GLY A 355 -5.82 41.91 -25.10
C GLY A 355 -7.26 42.29 -25.44
N ILE A 356 -8.24 41.72 -24.77
CA ILE A 356 -9.66 42.02 -24.97
C ILE A 356 -10.01 43.44 -24.53
N MET A 357 -9.48 43.92 -23.40
CA MET A 357 -9.67 45.29 -22.95
C MET A 357 -9.04 46.30 -23.93
N GLY A 358 -7.87 46.01 -24.47
CA GLY A 358 -7.20 46.84 -25.48
C GLY A 358 -8.03 46.99 -26.76
N VAL A 359 -8.59 45.91 -27.28
CA VAL A 359 -9.45 45.91 -28.47
C VAL A 359 -10.76 46.66 -28.24
N MET A 360 -11.37 46.55 -27.06
CA MET A 360 -12.56 47.30 -26.71
C MET A 360 -12.27 48.84 -26.60
N ALA A 361 -11.14 49.21 -26.00
CA ALA A 361 -10.75 50.62 -25.90
C ALA A 361 -10.54 51.27 -27.28
N ILE A 362 -9.88 50.58 -28.20
CA ILE A 362 -9.68 51.04 -29.58
C ILE A 362 -11.01 51.15 -30.33
N GLY A 363 -11.92 50.17 -30.14
CA GLY A 363 -13.27 50.17 -30.75
C GLY A 363 -14.12 51.35 -30.28
N ILE A 364 -14.06 51.75 -29.02
CA ILE A 364 -14.79 52.89 -28.45
C ILE A 364 -14.20 54.20 -28.94
N TRP A 365 -12.89 54.27 -29.11
CA TRP A 365 -12.22 55.50 -29.59
C TRP A 365 -12.52 55.77 -31.08
N SER A 366 -12.55 54.71 -31.92
CA SER A 366 -12.87 54.86 -33.36
C SER A 366 -14.29 55.27 -33.62
N THR A 367 -15.26 54.93 -32.77
CA THR A 367 -16.66 55.33 -32.88
C THR A 367 -16.94 56.77 -32.41
N ARG A 368 -16.03 57.36 -31.58
CA ARG A 368 -16.13 58.76 -31.17
C ARG A 368 -15.49 59.74 -32.15
N SER A 369 -14.59 59.26 -33.01
CA SER A 369 -13.91 60.10 -34.02
C SER A 369 -14.69 60.29 -35.33
N SER A 370 -15.84 59.64 -35.47
CA SER A 370 -16.68 59.70 -36.66
C SER A 370 -18.01 60.43 -36.46
N ARG A 371 -18.11 61.34 -35.47
CA ARG A 371 -19.21 62.27 -35.29
C ARG A 371 -18.72 63.71 -35.34
#